data_a261d7e8ba83d93f3cc781d35a2afa01
#
_entry.id   a261d7e8ba83d93f3cc781d35a2afa01
#
_cell.length_a   1.000
_cell.length_b   1.000
_cell.length_c   1.000
_cell.angle_alpha   90.00
_cell.angle_beta   90.00
_cell.angle_gamma   90.00
#
_symmetry.space_group_name_H-M   'P 1'
#
loop_
_entity.id
_entity.type
_entity.pdbx_description
1 polymer ?
#
loop_
_entity_poly.entity_id
_entity_poly.type
_entity_poly.pdbx_seq_one_letter_code
_entity_poly.pdbx_strand_id
1 'polypeptide(L)'
;MRVRARLFAIQRELAGTREVALELPADATIADAWTALVGQFPVLAPGRSSVRFARNGVYADLRDALADGDELACIPPVSGGAGRRIIELREAPFSSAIIGELGDRLAGPDDGAVVGFLGRTRVTPGTPAPGQEDDAAEHAGRAVEVLDYEAHESMAARILGEIADEIADRFAVDRLAIVHRTGRVPLGEPSIAVVAAAPHRDAAFRAARYAIDETKARAPIWKAEHFRDGHVWIGEPARTGPTSAVGSPPGRVEQAEG
;
A
#
# COMPACT_ATOMS: atom_id res chain seq x y z
N MET A 1 -10.33 32.63 -16.55
CA MET A 1 -11.05 32.66 -15.25
C MET A 1 -10.07 32.73 -14.09
N ARG A 2 -10.49 33.28 -12.98
CA ARG A 2 -9.65 33.49 -11.81
C ARG A 2 -10.08 32.51 -10.71
N VAL A 3 -9.14 31.69 -10.21
CA VAL A 3 -9.36 30.71 -9.13
C VAL A 3 -8.43 31.03 -7.97
N ARG A 4 -8.91 30.91 -6.74
CA ARG A 4 -8.12 31.14 -5.54
C ARG A 4 -7.67 29.81 -4.93
N ALA A 5 -6.39 29.46 -5.15
CA ALA A 5 -5.80 28.29 -4.53
C ALA A 5 -5.40 28.59 -3.07
N ARG A 6 -5.89 27.77 -2.11
CA ARG A 6 -5.51 27.83 -0.70
C ARG A 6 -4.59 26.68 -0.33
N LEU A 7 -3.45 27.01 0.28
CA LEU A 7 -2.43 26.07 0.72
C LEU A 7 -2.47 25.91 2.24
N PHE A 8 -2.31 24.68 2.68
CA PHE A 8 -2.36 24.31 4.10
C PHE A 8 -1.08 23.61 4.55
N ALA A 9 -0.78 23.67 5.84
CA ALA A 9 0.34 22.98 6.51
C ALA A 9 1.63 23.04 5.69
N ILE A 10 2.25 21.90 5.39
CA ILE A 10 3.53 21.81 4.70
C ILE A 10 3.54 22.55 3.34
N GLN A 11 2.42 22.56 2.60
CA GLN A 11 2.37 23.24 1.30
C GLN A 11 2.47 24.75 1.44
N ARG A 12 1.82 25.30 2.48
CA ARG A 12 1.95 26.73 2.82
C ARG A 12 3.38 27.08 3.21
N GLU A 13 4.05 26.21 3.94
CA GLU A 13 5.45 26.41 4.35
C GLU A 13 6.39 26.37 3.14
N LEU A 14 6.23 25.37 2.27
CA LEU A 14 7.05 25.21 1.07
C LEU A 14 6.85 26.35 0.07
N ALA A 15 5.61 26.80 -0.13
CA ALA A 15 5.30 27.90 -1.04
C ALA A 15 5.54 29.28 -0.43
N GLY A 16 5.70 29.38 0.90
CA GLY A 16 5.84 30.65 1.60
C GLY A 16 4.58 31.53 1.59
N THR A 17 3.44 30.99 1.15
CA THR A 17 2.17 31.72 1.05
C THR A 17 0.99 30.84 1.37
N ARG A 18 -0.08 31.45 1.87
CA ARG A 18 -1.33 30.75 2.19
C ARG A 18 -2.30 30.67 1.02
N GLU A 19 -2.27 31.68 0.15
CA GLU A 19 -3.20 31.81 -0.96
C GLU A 19 -2.46 32.24 -2.23
N VAL A 20 -2.91 31.71 -3.36
CA VAL A 20 -2.38 32.02 -4.69
C VAL A 20 -3.56 32.26 -5.62
N ALA A 21 -3.56 33.41 -6.33
CA ALA A 21 -4.50 33.63 -7.41
C ALA A 21 -3.97 32.99 -8.69
N LEU A 22 -4.76 32.10 -9.28
CA LEU A 22 -4.45 31.44 -10.54
C LEU A 22 -5.32 32.01 -11.65
N GLU A 23 -4.68 32.45 -12.74
CA GLU A 23 -5.36 32.76 -13.99
C GLU A 23 -5.35 31.54 -14.89
N LEU A 24 -6.53 31.01 -15.19
CA LEU A 24 -6.72 29.75 -15.90
C LEU A 24 -7.63 29.91 -17.12
N PRO A 25 -7.53 29.01 -18.12
CA PRO A 25 -8.53 28.90 -19.20
C PRO A 25 -9.95 28.71 -18.66
N ALA A 26 -10.96 29.07 -19.45
CA ALA A 26 -12.36 29.00 -18.99
C ALA A 26 -12.89 27.58 -18.75
N ASP A 27 -12.23 26.57 -19.33
CA ASP A 27 -12.55 25.14 -19.26
C ASP A 27 -11.55 24.35 -18.38
N ALA A 28 -10.73 25.05 -17.58
CA ALA A 28 -9.70 24.41 -16.79
C ALA A 28 -10.29 23.51 -15.69
N THR A 29 -9.59 22.43 -15.44
CA THR A 29 -9.86 21.45 -14.39
C THR A 29 -9.00 21.70 -13.15
N ILE A 30 -9.25 20.95 -12.08
CA ILE A 30 -8.40 20.95 -10.88
C ILE A 30 -6.96 20.50 -11.23
N ALA A 31 -6.80 19.57 -12.19
CA ALA A 31 -5.48 19.15 -12.66
C ALA A 31 -4.70 20.31 -13.32
N ASP A 32 -5.38 21.15 -14.09
CA ASP A 32 -4.78 22.31 -14.73
C ASP A 32 -4.38 23.37 -13.68
N ALA A 33 -5.24 23.58 -12.69
CA ALA A 33 -4.94 24.46 -11.56
C ALA A 33 -3.71 23.99 -10.77
N TRP A 34 -3.60 22.70 -10.50
CA TRP A 34 -2.41 22.14 -9.86
C TRP A 34 -1.15 22.33 -10.71
N THR A 35 -1.25 22.09 -12.01
CA THR A 35 -0.13 22.30 -12.95
C THR A 35 0.33 23.76 -12.96
N ALA A 36 -0.61 24.69 -12.98
CA ALA A 36 -0.31 26.13 -12.90
C ALA A 36 0.33 26.51 -11.56
N LEU A 37 -0.15 25.92 -10.46
CA LEU A 37 0.41 26.13 -9.12
C LEU A 37 1.85 25.61 -9.01
N VAL A 38 2.12 24.40 -9.51
CA VAL A 38 3.47 23.80 -9.56
C VAL A 38 4.39 24.61 -10.48
N GLY A 39 3.86 25.17 -11.57
CA GLY A 39 4.63 26.08 -12.42
C GLY A 39 5.13 27.32 -11.68
N GLN A 40 4.35 27.86 -10.74
CA GLN A 40 4.77 28.98 -9.89
C GLN A 40 5.65 28.52 -8.69
N PHE A 41 5.36 27.32 -8.14
CA PHE A 41 6.04 26.77 -6.96
C PHE A 41 6.50 25.32 -7.24
N PRO A 42 7.60 25.11 -7.96
CA PRO A 42 8.06 23.76 -8.34
C PRO A 42 8.33 22.83 -7.14
N VAL A 43 8.62 23.40 -5.97
CA VAL A 43 8.82 22.68 -4.71
C VAL A 43 7.59 21.88 -4.26
N LEU A 44 6.40 22.18 -4.78
CA LEU A 44 5.15 21.45 -4.48
C LEU A 44 4.97 20.16 -5.29
N ALA A 45 5.69 20.01 -6.40
CA ALA A 45 5.54 18.90 -7.35
C ALA A 45 5.63 17.50 -6.68
N PRO A 46 6.58 17.21 -5.77
CA PRO A 46 6.70 15.89 -5.13
C PRO A 46 5.48 15.51 -4.27
N GLY A 47 4.73 16.52 -3.78
CA GLY A 47 3.55 16.31 -2.94
C GLY A 47 2.29 15.87 -3.68
N ARG A 48 2.32 15.77 -5.02
CA ARG A 48 1.13 15.55 -5.85
C ARG A 48 0.29 14.33 -5.44
N SER A 49 0.92 13.20 -5.16
CA SER A 49 0.26 11.94 -4.81
C SER A 49 -0.41 11.96 -3.43
N SER A 50 0.00 12.87 -2.55
CA SER A 50 -0.50 12.97 -1.18
C SER A 50 -1.49 14.12 -0.96
N VAL A 51 -1.66 15.00 -1.96
CA VAL A 51 -2.57 16.14 -1.87
C VAL A 51 -3.98 15.77 -2.31
N ARG A 52 -4.97 16.06 -1.46
CA ARG A 52 -6.40 16.05 -1.81
C ARG A 52 -6.87 17.46 -2.16
N PHE A 53 -7.88 17.53 -2.98
CA PHE A 53 -8.45 18.80 -3.40
C PHE A 53 -9.88 18.96 -2.87
N ALA A 54 -10.22 20.21 -2.54
CA ALA A 54 -11.61 20.56 -2.29
C ALA A 54 -11.94 21.85 -3.04
N ARG A 55 -13.07 21.83 -3.75
CA ARG A 55 -13.63 22.99 -4.44
C ARG A 55 -14.77 23.56 -3.59
N ASN A 56 -14.67 24.81 -3.20
CA ASN A 56 -15.67 25.51 -2.40
C ASN A 56 -16.08 24.72 -1.13
N GLY A 57 -15.10 24.08 -0.47
CA GLY A 57 -15.31 23.32 0.77
C GLY A 57 -15.79 21.86 0.58
N VAL A 58 -15.98 21.38 -0.65
CA VAL A 58 -16.39 20.00 -0.96
C VAL A 58 -15.22 19.28 -1.67
N TYR A 59 -14.90 18.05 -1.21
CA TYR A 59 -13.89 17.25 -1.89
C TYR A 59 -14.21 17.05 -3.36
N ALA A 60 -13.20 17.15 -4.20
CA ALA A 60 -13.34 17.14 -5.65
C ALA A 60 -12.18 16.38 -6.31
N ASP A 61 -12.46 15.80 -7.48
CA ASP A 61 -11.50 15.05 -8.27
C ASP A 61 -10.73 15.94 -9.24
N LEU A 62 -9.56 15.48 -9.68
CA LEU A 62 -8.71 16.20 -10.62
C LEU A 62 -9.39 16.59 -11.93
N ARG A 63 -10.34 15.79 -12.38
CA ARG A 63 -11.06 16.00 -13.64
C ARG A 63 -12.23 16.97 -13.50
N ASP A 64 -12.55 17.36 -12.27
CA ASP A 64 -13.66 18.29 -12.05
C ASP A 64 -13.32 19.68 -12.60
N ALA A 65 -14.26 20.25 -13.34
CA ALA A 65 -14.13 21.56 -13.91
C ALA A 65 -14.19 22.65 -12.82
N LEU A 66 -13.41 23.70 -13.00
CA LEU A 66 -13.43 24.89 -12.17
C LEU A 66 -14.27 26.00 -12.81
N ALA A 67 -14.76 26.92 -12.00
CA ALA A 67 -15.47 28.10 -12.44
C ALA A 67 -14.75 29.37 -11.95
N ASP A 68 -15.08 30.50 -12.60
CA ASP A 68 -14.56 31.78 -12.17
C ASP A 68 -14.97 32.11 -10.74
N GLY A 69 -14.01 32.53 -9.92
CA GLY A 69 -14.23 32.82 -8.50
C GLY A 69 -14.17 31.62 -7.57
N ASP A 70 -13.99 30.39 -8.06
CA ASP A 70 -13.86 29.20 -7.21
C ASP A 70 -12.69 29.28 -6.24
N GLU A 71 -12.88 28.70 -5.05
CA GLU A 71 -11.82 28.42 -4.09
C GLU A 71 -11.37 26.95 -4.27
N LEU A 72 -10.11 26.75 -4.56
CA LEU A 72 -9.48 25.43 -4.61
C LEU A 72 -8.57 25.24 -3.39
N ALA A 73 -8.99 24.43 -2.45
CA ALA A 73 -8.18 24.03 -1.30
C ALA A 73 -7.24 22.87 -1.69
N CYS A 74 -5.93 23.07 -1.54
CA CYS A 74 -4.92 22.03 -1.65
C CYS A 74 -4.65 21.50 -0.25
N ILE A 75 -5.22 20.36 0.08
CA ILE A 75 -5.24 19.78 1.43
C ILE A 75 -4.15 18.70 1.50
N PRO A 76 -3.02 18.98 2.19
CA PRO A 76 -2.05 17.93 2.48
C PRO A 76 -2.67 16.92 3.45
N PRO A 77 -2.07 15.74 3.61
CA PRO A 77 -2.46 14.83 4.67
C PRO A 77 -2.49 15.60 5.99
N VAL A 78 -3.59 15.46 6.75
CA VAL A 78 -3.74 16.18 8.02
C VAL A 78 -2.64 15.78 8.99
N SER A 79 -1.97 16.77 9.59
CA SER A 79 -0.90 16.60 10.59
C SER A 79 -1.45 16.21 11.97
N GLY A 80 -2.22 15.18 12.00
CA GLY A 80 -2.73 14.41 13.14
C GLY A 80 -2.87 12.97 12.71
N GLY A 81 -2.50 12.70 11.45
CA GLY A 81 -2.55 11.44 10.76
C GLY A 81 -1.78 11.46 9.46
N ALA A 82 -0.53 11.96 9.42
CA ALA A 82 0.39 11.46 8.42
C ALA A 82 0.61 10.00 8.78
N GLY A 83 -0.10 9.12 8.07
CA GLY A 83 -0.05 7.70 8.29
C GLY A 83 1.39 7.26 8.34
N ARG A 84 1.79 6.66 9.45
CA ARG A 84 3.14 6.12 9.57
C ARG A 84 3.22 4.91 8.67
N ARG A 85 3.81 5.09 7.49
CA ARG A 85 4.05 4.00 6.57
C ARG A 85 5.48 3.53 6.69
N ILE A 86 5.66 2.23 6.84
CA ILE A 86 6.96 1.58 6.88
C ILE A 86 6.95 0.54 5.77
N ILE A 87 7.62 0.83 4.67
CA ILE A 87 7.78 -0.10 3.55
C ILE A 87 9.26 -0.40 3.43
N GLU A 88 9.61 -1.66 3.63
CA GLU A 88 11.01 -2.08 3.67
C GLU A 88 11.21 -3.41 2.97
N LEU A 89 12.20 -3.45 2.07
CA LEU A 89 12.77 -4.67 1.53
C LEU A 89 14.18 -4.83 2.13
N ARG A 90 14.50 -5.99 2.67
CA ARG A 90 15.80 -6.20 3.31
C ARG A 90 16.26 -7.65 3.34
N GLU A 91 17.55 -7.87 3.28
CA GLU A 91 18.14 -9.20 3.48
C GLU A 91 18.28 -9.55 4.98
N ALA A 92 18.48 -8.55 5.84
CA ALA A 92 18.66 -8.75 7.26
C ALA A 92 17.47 -9.49 7.90
N PRO A 93 17.74 -10.56 8.67
CA PRO A 93 16.69 -11.32 9.32
C PRO A 93 15.95 -10.51 10.40
N PHE A 94 14.73 -10.91 10.68
CA PHE A 94 13.94 -10.42 11.79
C PHE A 94 13.19 -11.56 12.48
N SER A 95 12.89 -11.38 13.75
CA SER A 95 12.12 -12.34 14.53
C SER A 95 10.62 -11.99 14.57
N SER A 96 9.83 -12.82 15.24
CA SER A 96 8.41 -12.52 15.50
C SER A 96 8.19 -11.25 16.34
N ALA A 97 9.20 -10.78 17.06
CA ALA A 97 9.14 -9.52 17.82
C ALA A 97 8.87 -8.30 16.94
N ILE A 98 9.20 -8.38 15.65
CA ILE A 98 8.97 -7.31 14.68
C ILE A 98 7.51 -6.83 14.67
N ILE A 99 6.54 -7.71 14.93
CA ILE A 99 5.12 -7.33 14.98
C ILE A 99 4.86 -6.32 16.10
N GLY A 100 5.39 -6.56 17.29
CA GLY A 100 5.29 -5.61 18.41
C GLY A 100 6.05 -4.31 18.14
N GLU A 101 7.29 -4.42 17.67
CA GLU A 101 8.13 -3.27 17.33
C GLU A 101 7.48 -2.34 16.28
N LEU A 102 6.91 -2.92 15.23
CA LEU A 102 6.19 -2.16 14.22
C LEU A 102 4.88 -1.61 14.76
N GLY A 103 4.16 -2.38 15.58
CA GLY A 103 2.94 -1.94 16.24
C GLY A 103 3.16 -0.68 17.08
N ASP A 104 4.18 -0.69 17.93
CA ASP A 104 4.54 0.45 18.78
C ASP A 104 4.98 1.68 17.97
N ARG A 105 5.61 1.46 16.82
CA ARG A 105 6.03 2.55 15.91
C ARG A 105 4.87 3.15 15.14
N LEU A 106 3.85 2.36 14.82
CA LEU A 106 2.71 2.78 14.00
C LEU A 106 1.58 3.37 14.83
N ALA A 107 1.19 2.70 15.91
CA ALA A 107 0.02 3.06 16.70
C ALA A 107 0.13 4.45 17.30
N GLY A 108 -0.99 5.15 17.28
CA GLY A 108 -1.19 6.44 17.93
C GLY A 108 -2.28 6.37 18.99
N PRO A 109 -2.52 7.47 19.72
CA PRO A 109 -3.50 7.49 20.80
C PRO A 109 -4.95 7.23 20.36
N ASP A 110 -5.24 7.41 19.07
CA ASP A 110 -6.57 7.20 18.49
C ASP A 110 -6.79 5.77 17.97
N ASP A 111 -5.75 4.91 17.99
CA ASP A 111 -5.85 3.55 17.51
C ASP A 111 -6.27 2.60 18.63
N GLY A 112 -7.41 1.97 18.44
CA GLY A 112 -7.93 0.94 19.33
C GLY A 112 -7.55 -0.49 18.93
N ALA A 113 -6.87 -0.67 17.79
CA ALA A 113 -6.51 -1.99 17.27
C ALA A 113 -5.19 -1.97 16.49
N VAL A 114 -4.33 -2.95 16.77
CA VAL A 114 -3.15 -3.29 15.98
C VAL A 114 -3.26 -4.74 15.54
N VAL A 115 -3.19 -4.99 14.25
CA VAL A 115 -3.23 -6.34 13.66
C VAL A 115 -1.92 -6.61 12.96
N GLY A 116 -1.29 -7.72 13.30
CA GLY A 116 -0.05 -8.18 12.70
C GLY A 116 -0.22 -9.51 11.97
N PHE A 117 0.37 -9.61 10.79
CA PHE A 117 0.55 -10.86 10.05
C PHE A 117 2.04 -11.15 9.92
N LEU A 118 2.43 -12.39 10.21
CA LEU A 118 3.80 -12.86 10.05
C LEU A 118 3.80 -14.09 9.13
N GLY A 119 4.30 -13.92 7.91
CA GLY A 119 4.53 -15.00 6.96
C GLY A 119 5.86 -15.67 7.24
N ARG A 120 5.86 -17.02 7.33
CA ARG A 120 7.04 -17.83 7.59
C ARG A 120 7.27 -18.83 6.47
N THR A 121 8.53 -19.15 6.26
CA THR A 121 8.92 -20.26 5.38
C THR A 121 8.52 -21.60 5.98
N ARG A 122 8.17 -22.57 5.14
CA ARG A 122 7.70 -23.89 5.58
C ARG A 122 8.32 -25.00 4.72
N VAL A 123 8.38 -26.20 5.26
CA VAL A 123 8.93 -27.40 4.58
C VAL A 123 8.05 -27.89 3.43
N THR A 124 6.75 -27.58 3.45
CA THR A 124 5.82 -28.03 2.41
C THR A 124 5.98 -27.15 1.17
N PRO A 125 6.24 -27.75 0.00
CA PRO A 125 6.34 -27.01 -1.24
C PRO A 125 5.09 -26.17 -1.54
N GLY A 126 5.30 -25.06 -2.23
CA GLY A 126 4.22 -24.20 -2.74
C GLY A 126 3.72 -24.66 -4.10
N THR A 127 2.82 -23.87 -4.70
CA THR A 127 2.38 -24.07 -6.08
C THR A 127 3.50 -23.60 -7.02
N PRO A 128 3.96 -24.45 -7.96
CA PRO A 128 4.99 -24.05 -8.91
C PRO A 128 4.53 -22.89 -9.79
N ALA A 129 5.49 -22.08 -10.23
CA ALA A 129 5.22 -21.05 -11.21
C ALA A 129 4.91 -21.70 -12.58
N PRO A 130 4.17 -21.03 -13.48
CA PRO A 130 3.89 -21.56 -14.81
C PRO A 130 5.19 -21.95 -15.56
N GLY A 131 5.23 -23.18 -16.08
CA GLY A 131 6.38 -23.76 -16.73
C GLY A 131 7.41 -24.39 -15.79
N GLN A 132 7.10 -24.51 -14.50
CA GLN A 132 7.93 -25.19 -13.50
C GLN A 132 7.29 -26.50 -12.99
N GLU A 133 6.26 -26.99 -13.68
CA GLU A 133 5.48 -28.15 -13.25
C GLU A 133 6.30 -29.43 -13.31
N ASP A 134 7.14 -29.61 -14.35
CA ASP A 134 8.03 -30.77 -14.50
C ASP A 134 9.11 -30.76 -13.43
N ASP A 135 9.77 -29.62 -13.20
CA ASP A 135 10.77 -29.46 -12.13
C ASP A 135 10.18 -29.73 -10.76
N ALA A 136 8.94 -29.25 -10.53
CA ALA A 136 8.22 -29.53 -9.28
C ALA A 136 7.87 -31.01 -9.12
N ALA A 137 7.56 -31.72 -10.21
CA ALA A 137 7.28 -33.16 -10.19
C ALA A 137 8.52 -33.98 -9.84
N GLU A 138 9.72 -33.58 -10.29
CA GLU A 138 10.98 -34.20 -9.91
C GLU A 138 11.28 -34.11 -8.41
N HIS A 139 10.78 -33.06 -7.75
CA HIS A 139 10.94 -32.84 -6.32
C HIS A 139 9.72 -33.24 -5.48
N ALA A 140 8.72 -33.91 -6.08
CA ALA A 140 7.51 -34.32 -5.40
C ALA A 140 7.82 -35.21 -4.17
N GLY A 141 7.23 -34.84 -3.04
CA GLY A 141 7.42 -35.54 -1.77
C GLY A 141 8.74 -35.24 -1.03
N ARG A 142 9.59 -34.37 -1.59
CA ARG A 142 10.82 -33.90 -0.93
C ARG A 142 10.54 -32.69 -0.07
N ALA A 143 11.33 -32.51 0.98
CA ALA A 143 11.28 -31.31 1.82
C ALA A 143 12.06 -30.17 1.16
N VAL A 144 11.51 -28.97 1.23
CA VAL A 144 12.24 -27.73 0.94
C VAL A 144 13.32 -27.54 2.00
N GLU A 145 14.52 -27.14 1.63
CA GLU A 145 15.64 -26.90 2.56
C GLU A 145 15.80 -25.40 2.88
N VAL A 146 15.59 -24.55 1.90
CA VAL A 146 15.71 -23.10 2.04
C VAL A 146 14.91 -22.40 0.94
N LEU A 147 14.46 -21.19 1.20
CA LEU A 147 13.82 -20.33 0.22
C LEU A 147 14.78 -19.21 -0.19
N ASP A 148 14.70 -18.80 -1.44
CA ASP A 148 15.39 -17.62 -1.95
C ASP A 148 14.37 -16.64 -2.54
N TYR A 149 14.47 -15.37 -2.16
CA TYR A 149 13.57 -14.33 -2.60
C TYR A 149 14.32 -13.30 -3.43
N GLU A 150 13.98 -13.22 -4.71
CA GLU A 150 14.46 -12.15 -5.59
C GLU A 150 13.42 -11.05 -5.69
N ALA A 151 13.85 -9.79 -5.73
CA ALA A 151 12.98 -8.65 -5.89
C ALA A 151 13.54 -7.62 -6.86
N HIS A 152 12.67 -7.04 -7.67
CA HIS A 152 13.00 -5.80 -8.35
C HIS A 152 12.72 -4.63 -7.37
N GLU A 153 13.70 -4.30 -6.52
CA GLU A 153 13.52 -3.47 -5.32
C GLU A 153 12.77 -2.16 -5.55
N SER A 154 13.17 -1.36 -6.54
CA SER A 154 12.53 -0.07 -6.80
C SER A 154 11.07 -0.22 -7.24
N MET A 155 10.78 -1.23 -8.06
CA MET A 155 9.42 -1.51 -8.52
C MET A 155 8.57 -2.13 -7.41
N ALA A 156 9.15 -3.04 -6.61
CA ALA A 156 8.47 -3.61 -5.45
C ALA A 156 8.11 -2.53 -4.42
N ALA A 157 9.05 -1.65 -4.07
CA ALA A 157 8.78 -0.53 -3.17
C ALA A 157 7.66 0.39 -3.68
N ARG A 158 7.62 0.68 -4.98
CA ARG A 158 6.56 1.46 -5.60
C ARG A 158 5.20 0.76 -5.50
N ILE A 159 5.11 -0.52 -5.85
CA ILE A 159 3.86 -1.29 -5.78
C ILE A 159 3.36 -1.41 -4.33
N LEU A 160 4.25 -1.65 -3.37
CA LEU A 160 3.88 -1.68 -1.95
C LEU A 160 3.37 -0.30 -1.48
N GLY A 161 3.93 0.78 -2.00
CA GLY A 161 3.42 2.14 -1.79
C GLY A 161 2.01 2.34 -2.33
N GLU A 162 1.74 1.90 -3.55
CA GLU A 162 0.41 1.94 -4.17
C GLU A 162 -0.62 1.13 -3.37
N ILE A 163 -0.23 -0.07 -2.89
CA ILE A 163 -1.08 -0.89 -2.01
C ILE A 163 -1.40 -0.15 -0.70
N ALA A 164 -0.43 0.56 -0.12
CA ALA A 164 -0.67 1.36 1.07
C ALA A 164 -1.60 2.56 0.81
N ASP A 165 -1.54 3.18 -0.36
CA ASP A 165 -2.47 4.23 -0.79
C ASP A 165 -3.90 3.68 -0.94
N GLU A 166 -4.05 2.53 -1.60
CA GLU A 166 -5.33 1.84 -1.76
C GLU A 166 -5.95 1.47 -0.40
N ILE A 167 -5.14 1.02 0.57
CA ILE A 167 -5.58 0.72 1.94
C ILE A 167 -6.10 1.96 2.64
N ALA A 168 -5.40 3.08 2.51
CA ALA A 168 -5.83 4.35 3.09
C ALA A 168 -7.17 4.81 2.50
N ASP A 169 -7.32 4.69 1.18
CA ASP A 169 -8.53 5.12 0.49
C ASP A 169 -9.75 4.20 0.76
N ARG A 170 -9.52 2.87 0.84
CA ARG A 170 -10.61 1.88 0.96
C ARG A 170 -11.03 1.60 2.38
N PHE A 171 -10.10 1.68 3.34
CA PHE A 171 -10.34 1.26 4.72
C PHE A 171 -10.12 2.39 5.73
N ALA A 172 -9.70 3.59 5.27
CA ALA A 172 -9.30 4.72 6.10
C ALA A 172 -8.18 4.33 7.12
N VAL A 173 -7.25 3.46 6.67
CA VAL A 173 -6.10 3.02 7.46
C VAL A 173 -4.83 3.55 6.79
N ASP A 174 -4.16 4.47 7.44
CA ASP A 174 -2.95 5.14 6.97
C ASP A 174 -1.69 4.75 7.76
N ARG A 175 -1.86 3.90 8.79
CA ARG A 175 -0.78 3.37 9.64
C ARG A 175 -0.53 1.91 9.29
N LEU A 176 0.44 1.70 8.40
CA LEU A 176 0.72 0.40 7.81
C LEU A 176 2.23 0.16 7.74
N ALA A 177 2.64 -1.05 8.10
CA ALA A 177 3.99 -1.54 7.82
C ALA A 177 3.91 -2.77 6.92
N ILE A 178 4.79 -2.83 5.93
CA ILE A 178 5.08 -4.01 5.12
C ILE A 178 6.60 -4.16 5.07
N VAL A 179 7.12 -5.22 5.69
CA VAL A 179 8.55 -5.54 5.69
C VAL A 179 8.73 -6.90 5.06
N HIS A 180 9.46 -6.99 3.95
CA HIS A 180 9.70 -8.24 3.23
C HIS A 180 11.19 -8.54 3.16
N ARG A 181 11.58 -9.80 3.39
CA ARG A 181 12.96 -10.24 3.20
C ARG A 181 13.24 -10.54 1.73
N THR A 182 14.45 -10.27 1.33
CA THR A 182 15.07 -10.70 0.08
C THR A 182 16.23 -11.64 0.39
N GLY A 183 16.76 -12.30 -0.64
CA GLY A 183 17.81 -13.30 -0.50
C GLY A 183 17.36 -14.57 0.24
N ARG A 184 18.33 -15.29 0.79
CA ARG A 184 18.09 -16.61 1.41
C ARG A 184 17.38 -16.49 2.77
N VAL A 185 16.28 -17.25 2.90
CA VAL A 185 15.48 -17.32 4.13
C VAL A 185 15.39 -18.76 4.59
N PRO A 186 16.05 -19.11 5.69
CA PRO A 186 15.98 -20.46 6.27
C PRO A 186 14.55 -20.88 6.62
N LEU A 187 14.31 -22.19 6.66
CA LEU A 187 13.01 -22.73 7.06
C LEU A 187 12.63 -22.33 8.47
N GLY A 188 11.34 -22.03 8.64
CA GLY A 188 10.78 -21.59 9.90
C GLY A 188 11.05 -20.14 10.24
N GLU A 189 11.85 -19.41 9.44
CA GLU A 189 12.06 -17.99 9.67
C GLU A 189 10.97 -17.13 9.01
N PRO A 190 10.70 -15.93 9.56
CA PRO A 190 9.83 -14.96 8.93
C PRO A 190 10.41 -14.45 7.60
N SER A 191 9.56 -14.37 6.58
CA SER A 191 9.89 -13.76 5.28
C SER A 191 9.16 -12.45 5.05
N ILE A 192 7.99 -12.27 5.65
CA ILE A 192 7.21 -11.04 5.54
C ILE A 192 6.51 -10.72 6.86
N ALA A 193 6.48 -9.46 7.22
CA ALA A 193 5.66 -8.92 8.30
C ALA A 193 4.76 -7.81 7.74
N VAL A 194 3.47 -7.86 8.08
CA VAL A 194 2.50 -6.80 7.81
C VAL A 194 1.88 -6.39 9.12
N VAL A 195 1.85 -5.09 9.43
CA VAL A 195 1.18 -4.55 10.62
C VAL A 195 0.30 -3.38 10.21
N ALA A 196 -0.95 -3.39 10.65
CA ALA A 196 -1.90 -2.30 10.45
C ALA A 196 -2.45 -1.83 11.80
N ALA A 197 -2.42 -0.52 12.03
CA ALA A 197 -3.03 0.12 13.20
C ALA A 197 -4.22 0.98 12.77
N ALA A 198 -5.32 0.89 13.51
CA ALA A 198 -6.56 1.60 13.18
C ALA A 198 -7.41 1.86 14.44
N PRO A 199 -8.33 2.83 14.42
CA PRO A 199 -9.27 3.07 15.51
C PRO A 199 -10.13 1.85 15.86
N HIS A 200 -10.48 1.02 14.86
CA HIS A 200 -11.33 -0.14 15.04
C HIS A 200 -10.76 -1.40 14.42
N ARG A 201 -10.96 -2.55 15.09
CA ARG A 201 -10.42 -3.85 14.68
C ARG A 201 -10.80 -4.29 13.27
N ASP A 202 -12.03 -4.01 12.80
CA ASP A 202 -12.48 -4.42 11.46
C ASP A 202 -11.60 -3.79 10.37
N ALA A 203 -11.35 -2.50 10.46
CA ALA A 203 -10.49 -1.78 9.53
C ALA A 203 -9.04 -2.34 9.56
N ALA A 204 -8.48 -2.59 10.75
CA ALA A 204 -7.14 -3.15 10.90
C ALA A 204 -7.02 -4.55 10.30
N PHE A 205 -8.00 -5.45 10.53
CA PHE A 205 -8.01 -6.78 9.91
C PHE A 205 -8.13 -6.73 8.39
N ARG A 206 -9.03 -5.90 7.87
CA ARG A 206 -9.20 -5.73 6.41
C ARG A 206 -7.95 -5.16 5.76
N ALA A 207 -7.34 -4.16 6.37
CA ALA A 207 -6.10 -3.55 5.90
C ALA A 207 -4.94 -4.56 5.86
N ALA A 208 -4.71 -5.29 6.96
CA ALA A 208 -3.65 -6.29 7.02
C ALA A 208 -3.87 -7.43 6.03
N ARG A 209 -5.12 -7.90 5.87
CA ARG A 209 -5.48 -8.91 4.89
C ARG A 209 -5.22 -8.43 3.47
N TYR A 210 -5.74 -7.27 3.12
CA TYR A 210 -5.55 -6.68 1.80
C TYR A 210 -4.06 -6.48 1.49
N ALA A 211 -3.28 -5.97 2.45
CA ALA A 211 -1.85 -5.77 2.28
C ALA A 211 -1.13 -7.06 1.88
N ILE A 212 -1.36 -8.17 2.58
CA ILE A 212 -0.68 -9.44 2.27
C ILE A 212 -1.17 -10.05 0.96
N ASP A 213 -2.49 -10.00 0.68
CA ASP A 213 -3.06 -10.58 -0.53
C ASP A 213 -2.56 -9.84 -1.79
N GLU A 214 -2.55 -8.48 -1.77
CA GLU A 214 -2.07 -7.67 -2.88
C GLU A 214 -0.54 -7.70 -3.02
N THR A 215 0.21 -7.74 -1.93
CA THR A 215 1.67 -7.92 -1.97
C THR A 215 2.03 -9.20 -2.72
N LYS A 216 1.40 -10.32 -2.39
CA LYS A 216 1.65 -11.61 -3.06
C LYS A 216 1.23 -11.64 -4.52
N ALA A 217 0.20 -10.89 -4.87
CA ALA A 217 -0.36 -10.89 -6.21
C ALA A 217 0.30 -9.91 -7.17
N ARG A 218 0.91 -8.82 -6.67
CA ARG A 218 1.35 -7.69 -7.51
C ARG A 218 2.80 -7.30 -7.33
N ALA A 219 3.37 -7.48 -6.12
CA ALA A 219 4.75 -7.08 -5.90
C ALA A 219 5.70 -7.97 -6.71
N PRO A 220 6.64 -7.39 -7.46
CA PRO A 220 7.64 -8.14 -8.22
C PRO A 220 8.70 -8.71 -7.26
N ILE A 221 8.28 -9.69 -6.50
CA ILE A 221 9.06 -10.46 -5.56
C ILE A 221 8.83 -11.93 -5.88
N TRP A 222 9.86 -12.61 -6.37
CA TRP A 222 9.81 -14.00 -6.77
C TRP A 222 10.42 -14.87 -5.69
N LYS A 223 9.97 -16.12 -5.62
CA LYS A 223 10.40 -17.08 -4.63
C LYS A 223 10.84 -18.38 -5.30
N ALA A 224 12.07 -18.80 -5.05
CA ALA A 224 12.55 -20.12 -5.38
C ALA A 224 12.61 -21.00 -4.13
N GLU A 225 12.11 -22.21 -4.23
CA GLU A 225 12.23 -23.25 -3.21
C GLU A 225 13.38 -24.17 -3.59
N HIS A 226 14.39 -24.26 -2.73
CA HIS A 226 15.57 -25.07 -2.94
C HIS A 226 15.41 -26.43 -2.26
N PHE A 227 15.73 -27.45 -3.00
CA PHE A 227 15.85 -28.83 -2.57
C PHE A 227 17.33 -29.22 -2.58
N ARG A 228 17.65 -30.44 -2.20
CA ARG A 228 19.02 -30.91 -2.09
C ARG A 228 19.79 -30.84 -3.42
N ASP A 229 19.10 -31.02 -4.53
CA ASP A 229 19.66 -31.22 -5.86
C ASP A 229 19.00 -30.35 -6.96
N GLY A 230 18.32 -29.27 -6.56
CA GLY A 230 17.69 -28.35 -7.51
C GLY A 230 16.84 -27.30 -6.81
N HIS A 231 16.13 -26.52 -7.60
CA HIS A 231 15.19 -25.54 -7.12
C HIS A 231 13.98 -25.40 -8.05
N VAL A 232 12.88 -24.92 -7.52
CA VAL A 232 11.63 -24.66 -8.26
C VAL A 232 11.17 -23.23 -7.96
N TRP A 233 10.89 -22.48 -9.00
CA TRP A 233 10.24 -21.18 -8.84
C TRP A 233 8.77 -21.35 -8.47
N ILE A 234 8.32 -20.59 -7.49
CA ILE A 234 7.00 -20.71 -6.91
C ILE A 234 6.21 -19.43 -7.11
N GLY A 235 4.96 -19.55 -7.55
CA GLY A 235 4.05 -18.42 -7.61
C GLY A 235 3.07 -18.47 -8.77
N GLU A 236 2.08 -17.60 -8.74
CA GLU A 236 1.16 -17.34 -9.84
C GLU A 236 1.65 -16.13 -10.65
N PRO A 237 1.21 -15.97 -11.91
CA PRO A 237 1.51 -14.77 -12.68
C PRO A 237 1.08 -13.51 -11.93
N ALA A 238 1.95 -12.50 -11.92
CA ALA A 238 1.66 -11.23 -11.26
C ALA A 238 0.43 -10.55 -11.89
N ARG A 239 -0.49 -10.08 -11.07
CA ARG A 239 -1.62 -9.24 -11.53
C ARG A 239 -1.19 -7.80 -11.71
N THR A 240 -1.81 -7.12 -12.66
CA THR A 240 -1.48 -5.73 -13.00
C THR A 240 -2.35 -4.69 -12.29
N GLY A 241 -3.27 -5.10 -11.43
CA GLY A 241 -4.16 -4.17 -10.73
C GLY A 241 -4.82 -4.74 -9.48
N PRO A 242 -5.49 -3.91 -8.66
CA PRO A 242 -6.12 -4.31 -7.41
C PRO A 242 -7.29 -5.28 -7.62
N THR A 243 -7.61 -6.06 -6.58
CA THR A 243 -8.77 -6.95 -6.60
C THR A 243 -10.08 -6.15 -6.62
N SER A 244 -10.93 -6.41 -7.62
CA SER A 244 -12.23 -5.75 -7.76
C SER A 244 -13.30 -6.24 -6.78
N ALA A 245 -13.09 -7.37 -6.11
CA ALA A 245 -14.12 -8.00 -5.27
C ALA A 245 -13.81 -7.87 -3.78
N VAL A 246 -14.60 -7.06 -3.09
CA VAL A 246 -14.92 -7.33 -1.69
C VAL A 246 -15.92 -8.48 -1.72
N GLY A 247 -15.49 -9.68 -1.37
CA GLY A 247 -16.38 -10.82 -1.22
C GLY A 247 -17.53 -10.46 -0.29
N SER A 248 -18.74 -10.55 -0.78
CA SER A 248 -19.94 -10.48 0.06
C SER A 248 -19.82 -11.54 1.17
N PRO A 249 -20.19 -11.24 2.40
CA PRO A 249 -20.21 -12.26 3.47
C PRO A 249 -21.10 -13.42 3.04
N PRO A 250 -20.78 -14.67 3.40
CA PRO A 250 -21.62 -15.83 3.10
C PRO A 250 -23.02 -15.56 3.65
N GLY A 251 -24.03 -15.74 2.80
CA GLY A 251 -25.42 -15.52 3.12
C GLY A 251 -25.81 -16.26 4.39
N ARG A 252 -26.58 -15.58 5.22
CA ARG A 252 -27.28 -16.15 6.38
C ARG A 252 -28.04 -17.41 5.93
N VAL A 253 -27.67 -18.55 6.47
CA VAL A 253 -28.50 -19.75 6.34
C VAL A 253 -29.77 -19.48 7.13
N GLU A 254 -30.88 -19.27 6.43
CA GLU A 254 -32.21 -19.30 7.03
C GLU A 254 -32.43 -20.72 7.61
N GLN A 255 -32.50 -20.81 8.92
CA GLN A 255 -33.02 -22.00 9.56
C GLN A 255 -34.52 -22.03 9.30
N ALA A 256 -34.94 -22.93 8.42
CA ALA A 256 -36.35 -23.29 8.28
C ALA A 256 -36.76 -24.07 9.55
N GLU A 257 -37.62 -23.44 10.34
CA GLU A 257 -38.41 -24.14 11.35
C GLU A 257 -39.40 -25.09 10.65
N GLY A 258 -39.40 -26.31 11.06
CA GLY A 258 -40.37 -27.35 10.74
C GLY A 258 -40.41 -28.37 11.86
#